data_138034b91cfea937d5dc3846466e2473
#
_entry.id   138034b91cfea937d5dc3846466e2473
#
_cell.length_a   1.000
_cell.length_b   1.000
_cell.length_c   1.000
_cell.angle_alpha   90.00
_cell.angle_beta   90.00
_cell.angle_gamma   90.00
#
_symmetry.space_group_name_H-M   'P 1'
#
loop_
_entity.id
_entity.type
_entity.pdbx_description
1 polymer ?
#
loop_
_entity_poly.entity_id
_entity_poly.type
_entity_poly.pdbx_seq_one_letter_code
_entity_poly.pdbx_strand_id
1 'polypeptide(L)'
;MTADAANANPELRNLATRDDELRLERTFDAPLALVWRLWEERDHMIRWWGPEMFTCIELDWQLTPGKAWRAKMASKQYNRKVSRMSGVIQDVVKHKRIVFTFAWDEDSGRDMDTVITVEFTEKNGRTIQSFH
;
A
#
# COMPACT_ATOMS: atom_id res chain seq x y z
N MET A 1 2.91 2.54 -12.36
CA MET A 1 2.19 3.10 -11.22
C MET A 1 2.39 2.21 -10.01
N THR A 2 2.84 2.77 -8.93
CA THR A 2 3.14 2.03 -7.70
C THR A 2 2.75 2.86 -6.49
N ALA A 3 2.48 2.21 -5.35
CA ALA A 3 2.20 2.92 -4.10
C ALA A 3 3.42 3.70 -3.61
N ASP A 4 4.62 3.18 -3.85
CA ASP A 4 5.84 3.87 -3.44
C ASP A 4 6.16 5.06 -4.31
N ALA A 5 5.56 5.22 -5.47
CA ALA A 5 5.73 6.45 -6.22
C ALA A 5 5.23 7.65 -5.40
N ALA A 6 4.16 7.46 -4.62
CA ALA A 6 3.67 8.50 -3.72
C ALA A 6 4.68 8.76 -2.60
N ASN A 7 5.31 7.73 -2.07
CA ASN A 7 6.31 7.87 -1.00
C ASN A 7 7.61 8.48 -1.49
N ALA A 8 7.93 8.29 -2.76
CA ALA A 8 9.14 8.84 -3.35
C ALA A 8 8.99 10.31 -3.73
N ASN A 9 7.77 10.83 -3.83
CA ASN A 9 7.52 12.20 -4.23
C ASN A 9 7.59 13.15 -3.03
N PRO A 10 8.58 14.07 -2.98
CA PRO A 10 8.72 14.98 -1.83
C PRO A 10 7.51 15.89 -1.61
N GLU A 11 6.80 16.24 -2.66
CA GLU A 11 5.63 17.12 -2.54
C GLU A 11 4.52 16.45 -1.74
N LEU A 12 4.34 15.14 -1.92
CA LEU A 12 3.32 14.39 -1.20
C LEU A 12 3.66 14.22 0.27
N ARG A 13 4.95 14.24 0.61
CA ARG A 13 5.39 14.13 2.01
C ARG A 13 5.02 15.35 2.83
N ASN A 14 4.77 16.49 2.19
CA ASN A 14 4.42 17.73 2.86
C ASN A 14 2.93 17.79 3.22
N LEU A 15 2.17 16.75 2.90
CA LEU A 15 0.74 16.68 3.22
C LEU A 15 0.47 16.13 4.62
N ALA A 16 1.48 16.05 5.47
CA ALA A 16 1.29 15.64 6.86
C ALA A 16 0.36 16.63 7.55
N THR A 17 -0.72 16.13 8.16
CA THR A 17 -1.74 16.94 8.80
C THR A 17 -1.53 17.07 10.30
N ARG A 18 -0.76 16.16 10.89
CA ARG A 18 -0.42 16.10 12.31
C ARG A 18 1.00 15.59 12.45
N ASP A 19 1.58 15.76 13.63
CA ASP A 19 2.95 15.32 13.93
C ASP A 19 3.12 13.80 13.73
N ASP A 20 2.07 13.03 14.01
CA ASP A 20 2.08 11.56 13.94
C ASP A 20 1.29 11.00 12.77
N GLU A 21 0.78 11.84 11.89
CA GLU A 21 -0.08 11.43 10.79
C GLU A 21 0.43 11.98 9.47
N LEU A 22 0.63 11.08 8.51
CA LEU A 22 1.00 11.43 7.15
C LEU A 22 -0.18 11.12 6.23
N ARG A 23 -0.62 12.12 5.47
CA ARG A 23 -1.64 11.93 4.45
C ARG A 23 -1.03 12.18 3.08
N LEU A 24 -1.07 11.17 2.24
CA LEU A 24 -0.59 11.24 0.86
C LEU A 24 -1.78 11.11 -0.08
N GLU A 25 -1.77 11.91 -1.13
CA GLU A 25 -2.84 11.90 -2.11
C GLU A 25 -2.27 11.76 -3.51
N ARG A 26 -2.92 10.93 -4.32
CA ARG A 26 -2.48 10.71 -5.68
C ARG A 26 -3.69 10.64 -6.60
N THR A 27 -3.59 11.28 -7.76
CA THR A 27 -4.62 11.24 -8.79
C THR A 27 -4.17 10.33 -9.92
N PHE A 28 -5.05 9.39 -10.30
CA PHE A 28 -4.83 8.50 -11.43
C PHE A 28 -5.75 8.91 -12.58
N ASP A 29 -5.19 8.98 -13.77
CA ASP A 29 -5.95 9.26 -14.98
C ASP A 29 -6.62 7.96 -15.47
N ALA A 30 -7.48 7.42 -14.64
CA ALA A 30 -8.16 6.15 -14.87
C ALA A 30 -9.41 6.09 -14.00
N PRO A 31 -10.45 5.37 -14.44
CA PRO A 31 -11.68 5.22 -13.66
C PRO A 31 -11.44 4.38 -12.40
N LEU A 32 -12.26 4.64 -11.39
CA LEU A 32 -12.12 4.01 -10.08
C LEU A 32 -12.15 2.47 -10.14
N ALA A 33 -13.02 1.91 -10.96
CA ALA A 33 -13.10 0.46 -11.09
C ALA A 33 -11.76 -0.16 -11.51
N LEU A 34 -11.02 0.52 -12.37
CA LEU A 34 -9.71 0.06 -12.82
C LEU A 34 -8.65 0.20 -11.73
N VAL A 35 -8.65 1.34 -11.03
CA VAL A 35 -7.71 1.57 -9.92
C VAL A 35 -7.97 0.60 -8.78
N TRP A 36 -9.24 0.32 -8.47
CA TRP A 36 -9.61 -0.65 -7.45
C TRP A 36 -9.05 -2.05 -7.74
N ARG A 37 -9.05 -2.47 -9.01
CA ARG A 37 -8.51 -3.77 -9.40
C ARG A 37 -7.03 -3.93 -9.07
N LEU A 38 -6.27 -2.84 -9.03
CA LEU A 38 -4.86 -2.89 -8.65
C LEU A 38 -4.68 -3.32 -7.19
N TRP A 39 -5.68 -3.06 -6.37
CA TRP A 39 -5.69 -3.46 -4.96
C TRP A 39 -6.38 -4.81 -4.75
N GLU A 40 -7.40 -5.10 -5.52
CA GLU A 40 -8.22 -6.29 -5.35
C GLU A 40 -7.54 -7.54 -5.90
N GLU A 41 -6.85 -7.43 -7.02
CA GLU A 41 -6.24 -8.57 -7.69
C GLU A 41 -4.77 -8.69 -7.31
N ARG A 42 -4.46 -9.80 -6.64
CA ARG A 42 -3.10 -10.07 -6.16
C ARG A 42 -2.07 -10.01 -7.29
N ASP A 43 -2.39 -10.51 -8.49
CA ASP A 43 -1.48 -10.53 -9.63
C ASP A 43 -1.16 -9.14 -10.16
N HIS A 44 -2.04 -8.18 -9.94
CA HIS A 44 -1.74 -6.78 -10.22
C HIS A 44 -0.94 -6.16 -9.10
N MET A 45 -1.36 -6.40 -7.86
CA MET A 45 -0.74 -5.78 -6.70
C MET A 45 0.74 -6.14 -6.52
N ILE A 46 1.11 -7.37 -6.82
CA ILE A 46 2.50 -7.82 -6.68
C ILE A 46 3.47 -7.01 -7.56
N ARG A 47 2.96 -6.40 -8.62
CA ARG A 47 3.78 -5.63 -9.55
C ARG A 47 4.13 -4.24 -9.04
N TRP A 48 3.35 -3.69 -8.11
CA TRP A 48 3.55 -2.32 -7.65
C TRP A 48 3.75 -2.19 -6.14
N TRP A 49 3.50 -3.25 -5.39
CA TRP A 49 3.57 -3.17 -3.93
C TRP A 49 5.01 -3.02 -3.44
N GLY A 50 5.20 -2.09 -2.49
CA GLY A 50 6.45 -1.94 -1.76
C GLY A 50 7.24 -0.69 -2.14
N PRO A 51 8.32 -0.41 -1.38
CA PRO A 51 9.18 0.73 -1.63
C PRO A 51 9.91 0.67 -2.97
N GLU A 52 10.26 1.84 -3.51
CA GLU A 52 10.82 1.98 -4.85
C GLU A 52 12.07 1.13 -5.10
N MET A 53 12.94 1.00 -4.12
CA MET A 53 14.19 0.26 -4.27
C MET A 53 14.03 -1.24 -4.00
N PHE A 54 12.79 -1.72 -3.95
CA PHE A 54 12.48 -3.11 -3.66
C PHE A 54 11.60 -3.70 -4.75
N THR A 55 11.67 -5.03 -4.87
CA THR A 55 10.77 -5.81 -5.73
C THR A 55 9.96 -6.74 -4.84
N CYS A 56 8.65 -6.74 -4.99
CA CYS A 56 7.80 -7.69 -4.29
C CYS A 56 7.96 -9.06 -4.96
N ILE A 57 8.52 -10.02 -4.24
CA ILE A 57 8.81 -11.35 -4.78
C ILE A 57 7.80 -12.39 -4.33
N GLU A 58 7.10 -12.14 -3.23
CA GLU A 58 5.99 -12.97 -2.78
C GLU A 58 4.93 -12.06 -2.19
N LEU A 59 3.68 -12.38 -2.46
CA LEU A 59 2.54 -11.64 -1.92
C LEU A 59 1.39 -12.61 -1.65
N ASP A 60 0.96 -12.64 -0.40
CA ASP A 60 -0.26 -13.33 0.01
C ASP A 60 -1.25 -12.23 0.41
N TRP A 61 -2.17 -11.94 -0.48
CA TRP A 61 -3.10 -10.83 -0.32
C TRP A 61 -4.48 -11.23 -0.83
N GLN A 62 -5.44 -11.21 0.07
CA GLN A 62 -6.83 -11.41 -0.25
C GLN A 62 -7.62 -10.29 0.40
N LEU A 63 -8.27 -9.47 -0.39
CA LEU A 63 -8.95 -8.26 0.08
C LEU A 63 -10.28 -8.61 0.72
N THR A 64 -10.20 -9.22 1.89
CA THR A 64 -11.34 -9.67 2.68
C THR A 64 -11.09 -9.33 4.15
N PRO A 65 -12.03 -8.65 4.83
CA PRO A 65 -11.86 -8.33 6.25
C PRO A 65 -11.54 -9.56 7.09
N GLY A 66 -10.58 -9.42 7.98
CA GLY A 66 -10.15 -10.49 8.88
C GLY A 66 -9.04 -11.37 8.31
N LYS A 67 -8.72 -11.26 7.02
CA LYS A 67 -7.65 -12.05 6.43
C LYS A 67 -6.29 -11.44 6.74
N ALA A 68 -5.34 -12.30 7.13
CA ALA A 68 -3.94 -11.90 7.24
C ALA A 68 -3.35 -11.74 5.84
N TRP A 69 -2.43 -10.80 5.71
CA TRP A 69 -1.66 -10.63 4.48
C TRP A 69 -0.17 -10.59 4.81
N ARG A 70 0.65 -10.93 3.83
CA ARG A 70 2.10 -10.87 3.99
C ARG A 70 2.77 -10.71 2.64
N ALA A 71 3.97 -10.13 2.68
CA ALA A 71 4.76 -9.91 1.48
C ALA A 71 6.24 -10.09 1.79
N LYS A 72 7.00 -10.48 0.77
CA LYS A 72 8.45 -10.47 0.81
C LYS A 72 8.95 -9.51 -0.23
N MET A 73 9.90 -8.68 0.17
CA MET A 73 10.52 -7.68 -0.68
C MET A 73 12.00 -7.99 -0.81
N ALA A 74 12.51 -7.96 -2.04
CA ALA A 74 13.94 -8.09 -2.28
C ALA A 74 14.52 -6.73 -2.65
N SER A 75 15.59 -6.33 -1.99
CA SER A 75 16.28 -5.09 -2.29
C SER A 75 16.94 -5.18 -3.67
N LYS A 76 16.78 -4.14 -4.48
CA LYS A 76 17.47 -4.04 -5.77
C LYS A 76 18.93 -3.67 -5.62
N GLN A 77 19.33 -3.17 -4.46
CA GLN A 77 20.71 -2.77 -4.16
C GLN A 77 21.37 -3.81 -3.25
N TYR A 78 21.42 -3.77 -2.10
CA TYR A 78 22.14 -4.55 -1.07
C TYR A 78 22.03 -6.08 -1.23
N ASN A 79 22.63 -6.64 -2.28
CA ASN A 79 22.70 -8.09 -2.51
C ASN A 79 21.34 -8.79 -2.43
N ARG A 80 20.28 -8.09 -2.85
CA ARG A 80 18.91 -8.59 -2.84
C ARG A 80 18.46 -9.08 -1.46
N LYS A 81 18.87 -8.37 -0.42
CA LYS A 81 18.40 -8.66 0.93
C LYS A 81 16.87 -8.72 0.95
N VAL A 82 16.33 -9.75 1.58
CA VAL A 82 14.89 -9.96 1.67
C VAL A 82 14.37 -9.38 2.98
N SER A 83 13.34 -8.54 2.87
CA SER A 83 12.61 -8.02 4.02
C SER A 83 11.17 -8.52 3.95
N ARG A 84 10.58 -8.77 5.10
CA ARG A 84 9.20 -9.28 5.19
C ARG A 84 8.31 -8.25 5.85
N MET A 85 7.06 -8.22 5.42
CA MET A 85 6.03 -7.39 6.02
C MET A 85 4.73 -8.16 6.08
N SER A 86 3.89 -7.80 7.02
CA SER A 86 2.62 -8.49 7.20
C SER A 86 1.61 -7.63 7.97
N GLY A 87 0.38 -8.08 7.99
CA GLY A 87 -0.69 -7.44 8.72
C GLY A 87 -2.00 -8.18 8.55
N VAL A 88 -3.08 -7.47 8.83
CA VAL A 88 -4.44 -7.99 8.74
C VAL A 88 -5.30 -6.97 8.01
N ILE A 89 -6.14 -7.45 7.09
CA ILE A 89 -7.15 -6.62 6.45
C ILE A 89 -8.25 -6.38 7.50
N GLN A 90 -8.54 -5.13 7.80
CA GLN A 90 -9.51 -4.76 8.82
C GLN A 90 -10.87 -4.40 8.25
N ASP A 91 -10.88 -3.63 7.16
CA ASP A 91 -12.13 -3.17 6.57
C ASP A 91 -11.96 -3.01 5.06
N VAL A 92 -13.00 -3.37 4.33
CA VAL A 92 -13.06 -3.20 2.88
C VAL A 92 -14.43 -2.70 2.51
N VAL A 93 -14.50 -1.50 1.95
CA VAL A 93 -15.72 -0.96 1.34
C VAL A 93 -15.42 -0.77 -0.13
N LYS A 94 -15.99 -1.61 -0.96
CA LYS A 94 -15.65 -1.67 -2.39
C LYS A 94 -15.76 -0.29 -3.05
N HIS A 95 -14.71 0.08 -3.78
CA HIS A 95 -14.58 1.36 -4.47
C HIS A 95 -14.54 2.58 -3.55
N LYS A 96 -14.37 2.39 -2.24
CA LYS A 96 -14.35 3.50 -1.28
C LYS A 96 -13.16 3.48 -0.32
N ARG A 97 -12.93 2.34 0.33
CA ARG A 97 -11.94 2.32 1.41
C ARG A 97 -11.37 0.94 1.66
N ILE A 98 -10.11 0.92 1.97
CA ILE A 98 -9.41 -0.27 2.47
C ILE A 98 -8.68 0.14 3.74
N VAL A 99 -8.83 -0.65 4.80
CA VAL A 99 -8.09 -0.45 6.05
C VAL A 99 -7.35 -1.73 6.36
N PHE A 100 -6.06 -1.62 6.61
CA PHE A 100 -5.25 -2.78 6.96
C PHE A 100 -4.12 -2.38 7.90
N THR A 101 -3.64 -3.35 8.67
CA THR A 101 -2.47 -3.14 9.51
C THR A 101 -1.21 -3.52 8.73
N PHE A 102 -0.10 -2.93 9.14
CA PHE A 102 1.20 -3.15 8.52
C PHE A 102 2.27 -3.15 9.59
N ALA A 103 3.20 -4.08 9.49
CA ALA A 103 4.43 -4.05 10.27
C ALA A 103 5.52 -4.81 9.52
N TRP A 104 6.76 -4.41 9.75
CA TRP A 104 7.91 -5.16 9.29
C TRP A 104 8.13 -6.35 10.23
N ASP A 105 8.46 -7.50 9.65
CA ASP A 105 8.85 -8.68 10.41
C ASP A 105 10.39 -8.75 10.41
N GLU A 106 10.97 -8.44 11.54
CA GLU A 106 12.41 -8.40 11.74
C GLU A 106 12.91 -9.70 12.36
N ASP A 107 14.20 -9.98 12.24
CA ASP A 107 14.81 -11.14 12.90
C ASP A 107 14.69 -11.04 14.42
N SER A 108 14.64 -9.83 14.96
CA SER A 108 14.45 -9.57 16.39
C SER A 108 12.98 -9.66 16.83
N GLY A 109 12.06 -9.88 15.91
CA GLY A 109 10.63 -9.94 16.17
C GLY A 109 9.85 -8.99 15.28
N ARG A 110 8.53 -9.05 15.43
CA ARG A 110 7.64 -8.21 14.65
C ARG A 110 7.64 -6.78 15.19
N ASP A 111 7.74 -5.82 14.29
CA ASP A 111 7.66 -4.40 14.63
C ASP A 111 6.23 -4.02 15.05
N MET A 112 6.06 -2.78 15.53
CA MET A 112 4.75 -2.29 15.95
C MET A 112 3.81 -2.15 14.74
N ASP A 113 2.57 -2.62 14.89
CA ASP A 113 1.57 -2.48 13.84
C ASP A 113 1.18 -1.03 13.60
N THR A 114 1.13 -0.66 12.35
CA THR A 114 0.63 0.63 11.88
C THR A 114 -0.68 0.39 11.13
N VAL A 115 -1.68 1.23 11.36
CA VAL A 115 -2.94 1.16 10.62
C VAL A 115 -2.85 2.07 9.40
N ILE A 116 -3.12 1.50 8.24
CA ILE A 116 -3.13 2.23 6.98
C ILE A 116 -4.56 2.26 6.46
N THR A 117 -5.03 3.46 6.13
CA THR A 117 -6.33 3.67 5.51
C THR A 117 -6.12 4.22 4.10
N VAL A 118 -6.70 3.56 3.13
CA VAL A 118 -6.68 4.01 1.73
C VAL A 118 -8.11 4.33 1.34
N GLU A 119 -8.34 5.56 0.89
CA GLU A 119 -9.65 6.00 0.45
C GLU A 119 -9.62 6.41 -1.01
N PHE A 120 -10.73 6.18 -1.70
CA PHE A 120 -10.83 6.41 -3.14
C PHE A 120 -12.03 7.30 -3.45
N THR A 121 -11.83 8.24 -4.35
CA THR A 121 -12.89 9.11 -4.86
C THR A 121 -12.73 9.24 -6.38
N GLU A 122 -13.82 9.13 -7.11
CA GLU A 122 -13.79 9.33 -8.55
C GLU A 122 -14.38 10.70 -8.90
N LYS A 123 -13.69 11.43 -9.79
CA LYS A 123 -14.12 12.73 -10.26
C LYS A 123 -13.71 12.90 -11.71
N ASN A 124 -14.67 13.12 -12.59
CA ASN A 124 -14.43 13.34 -14.02
C ASN A 124 -13.63 12.21 -14.68
N GLY A 125 -13.92 10.95 -14.34
CA GLY A 125 -13.24 9.80 -14.90
C GLY A 125 -11.83 9.57 -14.35
N ARG A 126 -11.44 10.32 -13.35
CA ARG A 126 -10.14 10.18 -12.67
C ARG A 126 -10.36 9.71 -11.25
N THR A 127 -9.38 9.03 -10.71
CA THR A 127 -9.45 8.50 -9.35
C THR A 127 -8.46 9.22 -8.45
N ILE A 128 -8.95 9.68 -7.31
CA ILE A 128 -8.12 10.26 -6.26
C ILE A 128 -7.97 9.21 -5.17
N GLN A 129 -6.73 8.84 -4.88
CA GLN A 129 -6.40 7.88 -3.83
C GLN A 129 -5.73 8.62 -2.69
N SER A 130 -6.29 8.50 -1.49
CA SER A 130 -5.76 9.10 -0.28
C SER A 130 -5.22 8.00 0.63
N PHE A 131 -4.03 8.21 1.17
CA PHE A 131 -3.28 7.25 1.96
C PHE A 131 -2.99 7.87 3.32
N HIS A 132 -3.41 7.24 4.41
CA HIS A 132 -3.13 7.78 5.74
C HIS A 132 -3.24 6.75 6.88
#